data_5d4cf13e95b5009095f156aa4238fc1d
#
_entry.id   5d4cf13e95b5009095f156aa4238fc1d
#
_cell.length_a   1.000
_cell.length_b   1.000
_cell.length_c   1.000
_cell.angle_alpha   90.00
_cell.angle_beta   90.00
_cell.angle_gamma   90.00
#
_symmetry.space_group_name_H-M   'P 1'
#
loop_
_entity.id
_entity.type
_entity.pdbx_description
1 polymer ?
#
loop_
_entity_poly.entity_id
_entity_poly.type
_entity_poly.pdbx_seq_one_letter_code
_entity_poly.pdbx_strand_id
1 'polypeptide(L)'
;MLDTRRQCQQVANGWRGQLKIAVDIIVKPQRSRQLVLDFYRHFPDVELLVQPEVFNGVWDALVDGRADMAIGATRAVPVGGGFAFRDMGDMRWLCVASPHHPLAAIEGLLNDDQLRPFPSLCLEDTSRNLPKRVTWTLDNQRRLVVPDWASAVDCLCAGLCVGMMPAHQVLPLVQRGELVALQLQQPFPASPCCLTWQQNTPSPAMAWLLDYLGDSETLNQEWLSEE
;
A
#
# COMPACT_ATOMS: atom_id res chain seq x y z
N MET A 1 14.24 -38.78 6.39
CA MET A 1 13.11 -39.41 7.09
C MET A 1 12.51 -38.57 8.25
N LEU A 2 13.29 -37.79 8.98
CA LEU A 2 12.78 -36.87 10.04
C LEU A 2 12.02 -35.67 9.47
N ASP A 3 12.43 -35.18 8.31
CA ASP A 3 11.84 -34.01 7.64
C ASP A 3 10.43 -34.30 7.12
N THR A 4 10.21 -35.47 6.52
CA THR A 4 8.91 -35.87 5.99
C THR A 4 7.85 -36.07 7.09
N ARG A 5 8.26 -36.58 8.27
CA ARG A 5 7.34 -36.71 9.41
C ARG A 5 6.98 -35.36 10.02
N ARG A 6 7.92 -34.41 10.08
CA ARG A 6 7.65 -33.01 10.49
C ARG A 6 6.69 -32.34 9.52
N GLN A 7 6.90 -32.47 8.21
CA GLN A 7 6.01 -31.93 7.18
C GLN A 7 4.61 -32.57 7.25
N CYS A 8 4.50 -33.89 7.43
CA CYS A 8 3.20 -34.55 7.60
C CYS A 8 2.47 -34.15 8.88
N GLN A 9 3.17 -33.93 10.00
CA GLN A 9 2.59 -33.42 11.24
C GLN A 9 2.18 -31.95 11.12
N GLN A 10 2.94 -31.14 10.39
CA GLN A 10 2.61 -29.75 10.07
C GLN A 10 1.35 -29.67 9.20
N VAL A 11 1.22 -30.51 8.18
CA VAL A 11 0.03 -30.59 7.33
C VAL A 11 -1.20 -31.07 8.13
N ALA A 12 -1.05 -32.05 9.02
CA ALA A 12 -2.12 -32.54 9.88
C ALA A 12 -2.62 -31.49 10.89
N ASN A 13 -1.76 -30.53 11.27
CA ASN A 13 -2.09 -29.42 12.15
C ASN A 13 -2.53 -28.15 11.40
N GLY A 14 -2.80 -28.23 10.09
CA GLY A 14 -3.16 -27.08 9.26
C GLY A 14 -2.00 -26.13 8.97
N TRP A 15 -0.77 -26.56 9.22
CA TRP A 15 0.44 -25.78 8.93
C TRP A 15 0.80 -25.93 7.46
N ARG A 16 0.66 -24.85 6.72
CA ARG A 16 1.37 -24.69 5.46
C ARG A 16 2.77 -24.22 5.83
N GLY A 17 3.81 -24.89 5.35
CA GLY A 17 5.20 -24.46 5.57
C GLY A 17 5.52 -23.09 4.92
N GLN A 18 4.53 -22.38 4.44
CA GLN A 18 4.63 -21.11 3.74
C GLN A 18 3.49 -20.19 4.13
N LEU A 19 3.78 -18.90 4.35
CA LEU A 19 2.82 -17.81 4.53
C LEU A 19 3.09 -16.71 3.50
N LYS A 20 2.06 -16.32 2.76
CA LYS A 20 2.15 -15.33 1.69
C LYS A 20 1.36 -14.09 2.06
N ILE A 21 2.02 -12.94 2.03
CA ILE A 21 1.42 -11.65 2.37
C ILE A 21 1.59 -10.71 1.18
N ALA A 22 0.47 -10.16 0.69
CA ALA A 22 0.49 -9.01 -0.20
C ALA A 22 0.48 -7.74 0.65
N VAL A 23 1.34 -6.79 0.33
CA VAL A 23 1.42 -5.51 1.05
C VAL A 23 1.30 -4.39 0.02
N ASP A 24 0.27 -3.56 0.16
CA ASP A 24 0.18 -2.37 -0.68
C ASP A 24 1.30 -1.40 -0.31
N ILE A 25 1.98 -0.88 -1.31
CA ILE A 25 3.10 0.06 -1.11
C ILE A 25 2.68 1.42 -0.53
N ILE A 26 1.38 1.66 -0.37
CA ILE A 26 0.87 2.86 0.34
C ILE A 26 1.14 2.83 1.84
N VAL A 27 1.37 1.66 2.45
CA VAL A 27 1.64 1.56 3.89
C VAL A 27 3.08 1.97 4.24
N LYS A 28 3.34 2.24 5.52
CA LYS A 28 4.68 2.58 6.00
C LYS A 28 5.68 1.43 5.74
N PRO A 29 6.70 1.59 4.90
CA PRO A 29 7.61 0.49 4.53
C PRO A 29 8.45 -0.03 5.69
N GLN A 30 8.72 0.80 6.71
CA GLN A 30 9.44 0.38 7.92
C GLN A 30 8.65 -0.65 8.71
N ARG A 31 7.30 -0.59 8.71
CA ARG A 31 6.46 -1.57 9.41
C ARG A 31 6.51 -2.94 8.73
N SER A 32 6.52 -2.97 7.41
CA SER A 32 6.68 -4.23 6.65
C SER A 32 8.03 -4.89 6.96
N ARG A 33 9.11 -4.11 7.07
CA ARG A 33 10.42 -4.63 7.46
C ARG A 33 10.45 -5.16 8.89
N GLN A 34 9.83 -4.42 9.82
CA GLN A 34 9.76 -4.84 11.23
C GLN A 34 8.96 -6.14 11.39
N LEU A 35 7.83 -6.26 10.68
CA LEU A 35 7.02 -7.47 10.65
C LEU A 35 7.86 -8.70 10.25
N VAL A 36 8.67 -8.59 9.20
CA VAL A 36 9.54 -9.69 8.75
C VAL A 36 10.53 -10.10 9.86
N LEU A 37 11.16 -9.13 10.52
CA LEU A 37 12.11 -9.40 11.61
C LEU A 37 11.45 -10.09 12.79
N ASP A 38 10.26 -9.62 13.19
CA ASP A 38 9.54 -10.18 14.34
C ASP A 38 8.93 -11.55 13.99
N PHE A 39 8.47 -11.74 12.76
CA PHE A 39 7.96 -13.03 12.30
C PHE A 39 9.00 -14.13 12.42
N TYR A 40 10.23 -13.91 11.92
CA TYR A 40 11.28 -14.93 11.95
C TYR A 40 11.84 -15.22 13.34
N ARG A 41 11.62 -14.37 14.34
CA ARG A 41 11.91 -14.68 15.76
C ARG A 41 10.96 -15.75 16.31
N HIS A 42 9.73 -15.84 15.79
CA HIS A 42 8.70 -16.77 16.26
C HIS A 42 8.57 -18.00 15.35
N PHE A 43 8.80 -17.82 14.05
CA PHE A 43 8.61 -18.86 13.03
C PHE A 43 9.82 -19.02 12.12
N PRO A 44 11.00 -19.44 12.67
CA PRO A 44 12.23 -19.51 11.86
C PRO A 44 12.17 -20.56 10.75
N ASP A 45 11.26 -21.56 10.86
CA ASP A 45 11.13 -22.66 9.91
C ASP A 45 9.98 -22.46 8.89
N VAL A 46 9.28 -21.32 8.95
CA VAL A 46 8.18 -21.00 8.01
C VAL A 46 8.70 -20.09 6.93
N GLU A 47 8.46 -20.45 5.67
CA GLU A 47 8.76 -19.57 4.55
C GLU A 47 7.75 -18.42 4.52
N LEU A 48 8.23 -17.19 4.66
CA LEU A 48 7.43 -15.97 4.57
C LEU A 48 7.70 -15.29 3.22
N LEU A 49 6.65 -15.15 2.41
CA LEU A 49 6.69 -14.38 1.17
C LEU A 49 5.93 -13.07 1.37
N VAL A 50 6.65 -11.97 1.33
CA VAL A 50 6.07 -10.61 1.37
C VAL A 50 6.19 -10.01 -0.02
N GLN A 51 5.06 -9.80 -0.67
CA GLN A 51 5.00 -9.28 -2.04
C GLN A 51 4.45 -7.85 -2.02
N PRO A 52 5.18 -6.87 -2.55
CA PRO A 52 4.65 -5.54 -2.76
C PRO A 52 3.63 -5.57 -3.90
N GLU A 53 2.50 -4.93 -3.68
CA GLU A 53 1.45 -4.78 -4.68
C GLU A 53 0.97 -3.32 -4.70
N VAL A 54 0.32 -2.94 -5.79
CA VAL A 54 -0.20 -1.59 -6.01
C VAL A 54 -1.69 -1.67 -6.31
N PHE A 55 -2.50 -0.94 -5.56
CA PHE A 55 -3.96 -0.79 -5.75
C PHE A 55 -4.70 -2.13 -5.81
N ASN A 56 -5.39 -2.43 -6.92
CA ASN A 56 -6.15 -3.68 -7.06
C ASN A 56 -5.27 -4.93 -7.11
N GLY A 57 -3.96 -4.79 -7.34
CA GLY A 57 -3.01 -5.89 -7.27
C GLY A 57 -3.05 -6.64 -5.94
N VAL A 58 -3.33 -5.93 -4.85
CA VAL A 58 -3.47 -6.51 -3.49
C VAL A 58 -4.66 -7.49 -3.44
N TRP A 59 -5.82 -7.09 -3.96
CA TRP A 59 -7.01 -7.94 -4.05
C TRP A 59 -6.82 -9.08 -5.05
N ASP A 60 -6.21 -8.78 -6.19
CA ASP A 60 -5.88 -9.77 -7.22
C ASP A 60 -5.00 -10.89 -6.67
N ALA A 61 -4.01 -10.54 -5.84
CA ALA A 61 -3.15 -11.50 -5.18
C ALA A 61 -3.91 -12.45 -4.22
N LEU A 62 -4.93 -11.92 -3.51
CA LEU A 62 -5.79 -12.73 -2.64
C LEU A 62 -6.72 -13.66 -3.44
N VAL A 63 -7.38 -13.11 -4.45
CA VAL A 63 -8.34 -13.86 -5.28
C VAL A 63 -7.65 -15.00 -6.05
N ASP A 64 -6.45 -14.75 -6.57
CA ASP A 64 -5.64 -15.73 -7.28
C ASP A 64 -4.92 -16.74 -6.37
N GLY A 65 -5.00 -16.58 -5.04
CA GLY A 65 -4.27 -17.43 -4.09
C GLY A 65 -2.75 -17.19 -4.10
N ARG A 66 -2.30 -16.07 -4.65
CA ARG A 66 -0.90 -15.62 -4.58
C ARG A 66 -0.56 -15.08 -3.18
N ALA A 67 -1.56 -14.65 -2.42
CA ALA A 67 -1.45 -14.23 -1.05
C ALA A 67 -2.52 -14.89 -0.17
N ASP A 68 -2.17 -15.15 1.09
CA ASP A 68 -3.09 -15.63 2.12
C ASP A 68 -3.71 -14.46 2.90
N MET A 69 -2.99 -13.33 2.94
CA MET A 69 -3.37 -12.09 3.60
C MET A 69 -2.92 -10.89 2.77
N ALA A 70 -3.64 -9.77 2.91
CA ALA A 70 -3.28 -8.50 2.31
C ALA A 70 -3.34 -7.36 3.33
N ILE A 71 -2.32 -6.51 3.35
CA ILE A 71 -2.18 -5.34 4.21
C ILE A 71 -2.28 -4.08 3.36
N GLY A 72 -3.15 -3.14 3.72
CA GLY A 72 -3.34 -1.89 3.00
C GLY A 72 -4.30 -1.99 1.81
N ALA A 73 -5.05 -3.08 1.69
CA ALA A 73 -6.06 -3.22 0.64
C ALA A 73 -7.12 -2.11 0.74
N THR A 74 -7.55 -1.57 -0.40
CA THR A 74 -8.69 -0.63 -0.40
C THR A 74 -9.98 -1.37 -0.04
N ARG A 75 -10.98 -0.66 0.55
CA ARG A 75 -12.26 -1.26 0.96
C ARG A 75 -13.16 -1.74 -0.19
N ALA A 76 -12.71 -1.69 -1.42
CA ALA A 76 -13.42 -2.30 -2.53
C ALA A 76 -13.32 -3.83 -2.41
N VAL A 77 -14.36 -4.45 -1.88
CA VAL A 77 -14.43 -5.92 -1.75
C VAL A 77 -14.68 -6.54 -3.12
N PRO A 78 -13.87 -7.51 -3.57
CA PRO A 78 -14.12 -8.22 -4.81
C PRO A 78 -15.46 -8.96 -4.77
N VAL A 79 -16.10 -9.06 -5.91
CA VAL A 79 -17.30 -9.89 -6.05
C VAL A 79 -16.90 -11.36 -5.87
N GLY A 80 -17.46 -12.04 -4.84
CA GLY A 80 -17.19 -13.47 -4.64
C GLY A 80 -17.13 -13.93 -3.18
N GLY A 81 -16.95 -13.05 -2.22
CA GLY A 81 -17.00 -13.37 -0.78
C GLY A 81 -15.84 -14.26 -0.29
N GLY A 82 -15.92 -14.69 0.97
CA GLY A 82 -14.92 -15.60 1.55
C GLY A 82 -13.70 -14.90 2.15
N PHE A 83 -13.71 -13.57 2.25
CA PHE A 83 -12.68 -12.78 2.91
C PHE A 83 -13.19 -12.16 4.20
N ALA A 84 -12.39 -12.24 5.25
CA ALA A 84 -12.54 -11.44 6.45
C ALA A 84 -11.69 -10.17 6.30
N PHE A 85 -12.07 -9.11 7.01
CA PHE A 85 -11.29 -7.88 7.00
C PHE A 85 -11.36 -7.16 8.35
N ARG A 86 -10.32 -6.37 8.61
CA ARG A 86 -10.20 -5.45 9.73
C ARG A 86 -9.90 -4.08 9.18
N ASP A 87 -10.60 -3.07 9.67
CA ASP A 87 -10.37 -1.69 9.24
C ASP A 87 -8.97 -1.21 9.61
N MET A 88 -8.34 -0.47 8.71
CA MET A 88 -7.05 0.19 8.95
C MET A 88 -7.19 1.73 8.99
N GLY A 89 -8.41 2.26 8.76
CA GLY A 89 -8.64 3.68 8.61
C GLY A 89 -8.38 4.19 7.20
N ASP A 90 -8.26 5.50 7.09
CA ASP A 90 -8.19 6.20 5.82
C ASP A 90 -6.76 6.67 5.50
N MET A 91 -6.27 6.33 4.31
CA MET A 91 -5.05 6.88 3.77
C MET A 91 -5.29 8.29 3.24
N ARG A 92 -4.62 9.28 3.82
CA ARG A 92 -4.64 10.66 3.35
C ARG A 92 -3.63 10.88 2.24
N TRP A 93 -4.03 11.62 1.23
CA TRP A 93 -3.23 11.98 0.07
C TRP A 93 -2.89 13.46 0.07
N LEU A 94 -1.69 13.80 -0.34
CA LEU A 94 -1.26 15.17 -0.59
C LEU A 94 -0.84 15.33 -2.06
N CYS A 95 -1.32 16.40 -2.68
CA CYS A 95 -0.78 16.84 -3.96
C CYS A 95 0.53 17.56 -3.68
N VAL A 96 1.61 17.12 -4.30
CA VAL A 96 2.95 17.67 -4.05
C VAL A 96 3.71 17.94 -5.35
N ALA A 97 4.63 18.88 -5.27
CA ALA A 97 5.58 19.20 -6.34
C ALA A 97 6.91 19.70 -5.74
N SER A 98 7.94 19.83 -6.58
CA SER A 98 9.18 20.53 -6.22
C SER A 98 8.89 21.99 -5.84
N PRO A 99 9.64 22.59 -4.88
CA PRO A 99 9.57 24.02 -4.61
C PRO A 99 9.88 24.91 -5.84
N HIS A 100 10.61 24.36 -6.79
CA HIS A 100 10.97 25.06 -8.05
C HIS A 100 9.98 24.82 -9.20
N HIS A 101 8.95 24.01 -8.95
CA HIS A 101 7.93 23.73 -9.95
C HIS A 101 7.04 24.97 -10.17
N PRO A 102 6.62 25.28 -11.43
CA PRO A 102 5.79 26.46 -11.71
C PRO A 102 4.52 26.56 -10.88
N LEU A 103 3.90 25.43 -10.53
CA LEU A 103 2.70 25.40 -9.68
C LEU A 103 2.97 25.85 -8.24
N ALA A 104 4.20 25.73 -7.75
CA ALA A 104 4.56 26.15 -6.40
C ALA A 104 4.55 27.68 -6.22
N ALA A 105 4.66 28.42 -7.32
CA ALA A 105 4.61 29.87 -7.32
C ALA A 105 3.17 30.45 -7.39
N ILE A 106 2.17 29.60 -7.58
CA ILE A 106 0.77 30.04 -7.68
C ILE A 106 0.18 30.11 -6.27
N GLU A 107 -0.30 31.27 -5.90
CA GLU A 107 -0.99 31.47 -4.64
C GLU A 107 -2.45 30.99 -4.71
N GLY A 108 -2.93 30.33 -3.64
CA GLY A 108 -4.30 29.88 -3.50
C GLY A 108 -4.57 28.47 -4.01
N LEU A 109 -5.86 28.19 -4.28
CA LEU A 109 -6.30 26.85 -4.69
C LEU A 109 -6.09 26.64 -6.19
N LEU A 110 -5.43 25.55 -6.56
CA LEU A 110 -5.21 25.15 -7.93
C LEU A 110 -6.44 24.44 -8.51
N ASN A 111 -6.78 24.78 -9.74
CA ASN A 111 -7.81 24.08 -10.52
C ASN A 111 -7.18 23.11 -11.53
N ASP A 112 -8.04 22.29 -12.16
CA ASP A 112 -7.63 21.26 -13.11
C ASP A 112 -6.89 21.82 -14.33
N ASP A 113 -7.28 22.99 -14.83
CA ASP A 113 -6.66 23.59 -16.02
C ASP A 113 -5.23 24.08 -15.75
N GLN A 114 -4.92 24.45 -14.51
CA GLN A 114 -3.56 24.79 -14.08
C GLN A 114 -2.68 23.53 -13.91
N LEU A 115 -3.26 22.41 -13.50
CA LEU A 115 -2.55 21.13 -13.32
C LEU A 115 -2.29 20.41 -14.63
N ARG A 116 -3.23 20.45 -15.57
CA ARG A 116 -3.25 19.70 -16.84
C ARG A 116 -2.00 19.83 -17.71
N PRO A 117 -1.34 21.01 -17.83
CA PRO A 117 -0.11 21.16 -18.63
C PRO A 117 1.07 20.32 -18.14
N PHE A 118 1.08 19.93 -16.87
CA PHE A 118 2.20 19.23 -16.24
C PHE A 118 1.95 17.72 -16.18
N PRO A 119 3.00 16.87 -16.26
CA PRO A 119 2.83 15.43 -16.11
C PRO A 119 2.28 15.08 -14.73
N SER A 120 1.27 14.20 -14.68
CA SER A 120 0.81 13.59 -13.44
C SER A 120 1.67 12.38 -13.10
N LEU A 121 2.20 12.35 -11.89
CA LEU A 121 2.89 11.18 -11.35
C LEU A 121 1.90 10.04 -11.14
N CYS A 122 2.24 8.87 -11.66
CA CYS A 122 1.41 7.69 -11.59
C CYS A 122 2.24 6.47 -11.16
N LEU A 123 1.59 5.57 -10.44
CA LEU A 123 2.06 4.19 -10.26
C LEU A 123 1.18 3.27 -11.07
N GLU A 124 1.74 2.19 -11.59
CA GLU A 124 0.98 1.20 -12.33
C GLU A 124 0.34 0.20 -11.37
N ASP A 125 -0.96 -0.01 -11.52
CA ASP A 125 -1.70 -1.05 -10.79
C ASP A 125 -1.16 -2.43 -11.17
N THR A 126 -0.79 -3.24 -10.18
CA THR A 126 -0.17 -4.55 -10.36
C THR A 126 -1.16 -5.69 -10.55
N SER A 127 -2.47 -5.41 -10.58
CA SER A 127 -3.49 -6.43 -10.86
C SER A 127 -3.28 -7.10 -12.22
N ARG A 128 -3.48 -8.41 -12.27
CA ARG A 128 -3.31 -9.26 -13.46
C ARG A 128 -4.64 -9.61 -14.10
N ASN A 129 -5.64 -9.93 -13.27
CA ASN A 129 -6.96 -10.41 -13.70
C ASN A 129 -8.09 -9.44 -13.33
N LEU A 130 -7.93 -8.65 -12.27
CA LEU A 130 -8.88 -7.60 -11.93
C LEU A 130 -8.66 -6.36 -12.81
N PRO A 131 -9.69 -5.55 -13.05
CA PRO A 131 -9.55 -4.29 -13.76
C PRO A 131 -8.51 -3.40 -13.06
N LYS A 132 -7.55 -2.90 -13.82
CA LYS A 132 -6.54 -1.96 -13.29
C LYS A 132 -7.20 -0.66 -12.90
N ARG A 133 -6.81 -0.15 -11.72
CA ARG A 133 -7.16 1.19 -11.31
C ARG A 133 -6.29 2.20 -12.05
N VAL A 134 -6.89 3.31 -12.41
CA VAL A 134 -6.14 4.46 -12.89
C VAL A 134 -5.77 5.29 -11.67
N THR A 135 -4.49 5.60 -11.52
CA THR A 135 -4.04 6.58 -10.54
C THR A 135 -4.63 7.95 -10.87
N TRP A 136 -4.54 8.87 -9.90
CA TRP A 136 -5.05 10.22 -10.13
C TRP A 136 -4.37 10.87 -11.35
N THR A 137 -5.17 11.20 -12.34
CA THR A 137 -4.78 11.93 -13.54
C THR A 137 -6.01 12.62 -14.09
N LEU A 138 -5.84 13.80 -14.68
CA LEU A 138 -6.91 14.50 -15.36
C LEU A 138 -7.03 14.02 -16.80
N ASP A 139 -8.21 14.19 -17.39
CA ASP A 139 -8.41 13.91 -18.81
C ASP A 139 -7.41 14.67 -19.68
N ASN A 140 -6.78 13.95 -20.61
CA ASN A 140 -5.73 14.46 -21.49
C ASN A 140 -4.46 14.97 -20.80
N GLN A 141 -4.26 14.70 -19.52
CA GLN A 141 -3.01 14.98 -18.83
C GLN A 141 -1.96 13.90 -19.16
N ARG A 142 -0.73 14.33 -19.42
CA ARG A 142 0.40 13.41 -19.61
C ARG A 142 0.70 12.70 -18.29
N ARG A 143 1.03 11.42 -18.36
CA ARG A 143 1.44 10.62 -17.20
C ARG A 143 2.94 10.40 -17.19
N LEU A 144 3.53 10.46 -16.00
CA LEU A 144 4.87 9.96 -15.72
C LEU A 144 4.68 8.75 -14.81
N VAL A 145 4.91 7.55 -15.33
CA VAL A 145 4.66 6.30 -14.62
C VAL A 145 5.98 5.77 -14.05
N VAL A 146 5.99 5.48 -12.75
CA VAL A 146 7.15 4.96 -12.02
C VAL A 146 6.79 3.70 -11.26
N PRO A 147 7.77 2.83 -10.90
CA PRO A 147 7.48 1.53 -10.29
C PRO A 147 7.13 1.61 -8.79
N ASP A 148 7.58 2.65 -8.09
CA ASP A 148 7.47 2.74 -6.63
C ASP A 148 7.52 4.20 -6.15
N TRP A 149 7.22 4.39 -4.84
CA TRP A 149 7.21 5.71 -4.23
C TRP A 149 8.60 6.35 -4.07
N ALA A 150 9.68 5.58 -4.02
CA ALA A 150 11.04 6.14 -3.97
C ALA A 150 11.37 6.83 -5.29
N SER A 151 11.15 6.13 -6.41
CA SER A 151 11.28 6.72 -7.76
C SER A 151 10.34 7.91 -7.97
N ALA A 152 9.14 7.85 -7.37
CA ALA A 152 8.19 8.96 -7.39
C ALA A 152 8.74 10.22 -6.71
N VAL A 153 9.32 10.07 -5.52
CA VAL A 153 9.95 11.17 -4.78
C VAL A 153 11.08 11.79 -5.58
N ASP A 154 11.95 10.97 -6.18
CA ASP A 154 13.07 11.47 -7.01
C ASP A 154 12.56 12.32 -8.18
N CYS A 155 11.52 11.85 -8.88
CA CYS A 155 10.92 12.61 -9.99
C CYS A 155 10.25 13.91 -9.54
N LEU A 156 9.57 13.90 -8.39
CA LEU A 156 8.94 15.09 -7.80
C LEU A 156 10.00 16.12 -7.38
N CYS A 157 11.04 15.70 -6.65
CA CYS A 157 12.14 16.58 -6.23
C CYS A 157 12.89 17.19 -7.42
N ALA A 158 13.04 16.42 -8.51
CA ALA A 158 13.62 16.90 -9.76
C ALA A 158 12.71 17.88 -10.55
N GLY A 159 11.47 18.12 -10.09
CA GLY A 159 10.52 19.03 -10.73
C GLY A 159 9.92 18.53 -12.04
N LEU A 160 9.96 17.22 -12.31
CA LEU A 160 9.50 16.63 -13.56
C LEU A 160 7.97 16.50 -13.65
N CYS A 161 7.29 16.48 -12.52
CA CYS A 161 5.88 16.18 -12.43
C CYS A 161 5.24 16.77 -11.17
N VAL A 162 3.93 16.64 -11.08
CA VAL A 162 3.11 16.85 -9.89
C VAL A 162 2.34 15.57 -9.61
N GLY A 163 2.04 15.27 -8.35
CA GLY A 163 1.33 14.02 -8.05
C GLY A 163 0.73 13.93 -6.68
N MET A 164 -0.16 12.94 -6.56
CA MET A 164 -0.75 12.55 -5.30
C MET A 164 0.12 11.50 -4.62
N MET A 165 0.53 11.79 -3.40
CA MET A 165 1.39 10.92 -2.60
C MET A 165 0.74 10.61 -1.24
N PRO A 166 1.00 9.42 -0.66
CA PRO A 166 0.60 9.13 0.72
C PRO A 166 1.19 10.18 1.67
N ALA A 167 0.33 10.80 2.49
CA ALA A 167 0.73 11.94 3.33
C ALA A 167 1.90 11.59 4.26
N HIS A 168 1.88 10.43 4.91
CA HIS A 168 2.95 9.98 5.81
C HIS A 168 4.33 9.84 5.12
N GLN A 169 4.37 9.64 3.80
CA GLN A 169 5.62 9.53 3.06
C GLN A 169 6.20 10.90 2.68
N VAL A 170 5.34 11.88 2.38
CA VAL A 170 5.80 13.18 1.87
C VAL A 170 5.82 14.30 2.90
N LEU A 171 5.07 14.22 3.99
CA LEU A 171 5.10 15.23 5.03
C LEU A 171 6.51 15.52 5.57
N PRO A 172 7.38 14.53 5.82
CA PRO A 172 8.76 14.81 6.23
C PRO A 172 9.55 15.58 5.17
N LEU A 173 9.28 15.35 3.88
CA LEU A 173 9.92 16.05 2.77
C LEU A 173 9.41 17.49 2.66
N VAL A 174 8.12 17.69 2.87
CA VAL A 174 7.50 19.03 2.91
C VAL A 174 8.04 19.84 4.08
N GLN A 175 8.18 19.23 5.26
CA GLN A 175 8.75 19.88 6.46
C GLN A 175 10.21 20.30 6.26
N ARG A 176 10.98 19.54 5.46
CA ARG A 176 12.38 19.91 5.12
C ARG A 176 12.49 20.86 3.93
N GLY A 177 11.37 21.22 3.30
CA GLY A 177 11.34 22.08 2.12
C GLY A 177 11.83 21.43 0.83
N GLU A 178 11.95 20.10 0.80
CA GLU A 178 12.31 19.34 -0.41
C GLU A 178 11.15 19.22 -1.38
N LEU A 179 9.92 19.24 -0.86
CA LEU A 179 8.67 19.30 -1.61
C LEU A 179 7.77 20.40 -1.04
N VAL A 180 6.76 20.81 -1.82
CA VAL A 180 5.66 21.68 -1.36
C VAL A 180 4.33 20.98 -1.54
N ALA A 181 3.43 21.16 -0.58
CA ALA A 181 2.06 20.70 -0.69
C ALA A 181 1.24 21.72 -1.48
N LEU A 182 0.61 21.27 -2.55
CA LEU A 182 -0.27 22.08 -3.39
C LEU A 182 -1.70 21.98 -2.89
N GLN A 183 -2.39 23.10 -2.80
CA GLN A 183 -3.79 23.12 -2.39
C GLN A 183 -4.70 23.07 -3.63
N LEU A 184 -5.59 22.09 -3.68
CA LEU A 184 -6.49 21.86 -4.80
C LEU A 184 -7.89 22.41 -4.50
N GLN A 185 -8.55 22.97 -5.53
CA GLN A 185 -9.97 23.36 -5.43
C GLN A 185 -10.89 22.15 -5.14
N GLN A 186 -10.55 21.01 -5.74
CA GLN A 186 -11.19 19.74 -5.48
C GLN A 186 -10.22 18.83 -4.73
N PRO A 187 -10.31 18.73 -3.40
CA PRO A 187 -9.41 17.89 -2.65
C PRO A 187 -9.61 16.41 -3.02
N PHE A 188 -8.51 15.68 -3.11
CA PHE A 188 -8.56 14.26 -3.36
C PHE A 188 -9.11 13.55 -2.11
N PRO A 189 -10.10 12.65 -2.25
CA PRO A 189 -10.67 11.96 -1.10
C PRO A 189 -9.67 11.00 -0.49
N ALA A 190 -9.73 10.85 0.83
CA ALA A 190 -8.97 9.81 1.51
C ALA A 190 -9.41 8.42 1.04
N SER A 191 -8.49 7.47 1.05
CA SER A 191 -8.75 6.09 0.62
C SER A 191 -8.91 5.18 1.83
N PRO A 192 -10.11 4.64 2.08
CA PRO A 192 -10.31 3.69 3.16
C PRO A 192 -9.53 2.40 2.90
N CYS A 193 -8.73 1.97 3.88
CA CYS A 193 -7.86 0.81 3.80
C CYS A 193 -8.28 -0.28 4.78
N CYS A 194 -7.92 -1.52 4.48
CA CYS A 194 -8.15 -2.64 5.37
C CYS A 194 -7.03 -3.68 5.32
N LEU A 195 -6.91 -4.40 6.41
CA LEU A 195 -6.28 -5.70 6.49
C LEU A 195 -7.32 -6.73 6.06
N THR A 196 -6.99 -7.65 5.17
CA THR A 196 -7.93 -8.67 4.70
C THR A 196 -7.25 -10.03 4.50
N TRP A 197 -8.00 -11.12 4.71
CA TRP A 197 -7.49 -12.48 4.60
C TRP A 197 -8.61 -13.45 4.21
N GLN A 198 -8.24 -14.64 3.73
CA GLN A 198 -9.22 -15.68 3.41
C GLN A 198 -9.92 -16.19 4.68
N GLN A 199 -11.24 -16.28 4.65
CA GLN A 199 -12.09 -16.71 5.77
C GLN A 199 -12.05 -18.25 5.92
N ASN A 200 -10.92 -18.77 6.34
CA ASN A 200 -10.70 -20.18 6.64
C ASN A 200 -10.06 -20.30 8.03
N THR A 201 -9.87 -21.53 8.51
CA THR A 201 -9.16 -21.76 9.77
C THR A 201 -7.70 -21.29 9.63
N PRO A 202 -7.25 -20.29 10.40
CA PRO A 202 -5.91 -19.77 10.26
C PRO A 202 -4.86 -20.80 10.72
N SER A 203 -3.73 -20.82 10.02
CA SER A 203 -2.54 -21.54 10.52
C SER A 203 -1.99 -20.85 11.78
N PRO A 204 -1.18 -21.52 12.61
CA PRO A 204 -0.55 -20.88 13.78
C PRO A 204 0.21 -19.60 13.41
N ALA A 205 0.92 -19.59 12.29
CA ALA A 205 1.63 -18.39 11.80
C ALA A 205 0.67 -17.27 11.41
N MET A 206 -0.44 -17.60 10.75
CA MET A 206 -1.49 -16.63 10.40
C MET A 206 -2.19 -16.09 11.65
N ALA A 207 -2.51 -16.95 12.62
CA ALA A 207 -3.15 -16.53 13.86
C ALA A 207 -2.25 -15.56 14.64
N TRP A 208 -0.97 -15.89 14.77
CA TRP A 208 0.02 -15.00 15.37
C TRP A 208 0.12 -13.66 14.64
N LEU A 209 0.14 -13.70 13.32
CA LEU A 209 0.22 -12.48 12.51
C LEU A 209 -1.00 -11.58 12.70
N LEU A 210 -2.21 -12.15 12.76
CA LEU A 210 -3.45 -11.40 13.02
C LEU A 210 -3.47 -10.76 14.42
N ASP A 211 -2.85 -11.42 15.41
CA ASP A 211 -2.67 -10.90 16.76
C ASP A 211 -1.58 -9.82 16.79
N TYR A 212 -0.43 -10.07 16.16
CA TYR A 212 0.68 -9.11 16.04
C TYR A 212 0.27 -7.79 15.37
N LEU A 213 -0.57 -7.84 14.35
CA LEU A 213 -1.06 -6.66 13.64
C LEU A 213 -2.05 -5.83 14.48
N GLY A 214 -2.60 -6.40 15.56
CA GLY A 214 -3.45 -5.70 16.51
C GLY A 214 -4.84 -5.35 15.97
N ASP A 215 -5.47 -4.40 16.61
CA ASP A 215 -6.80 -3.91 16.26
C ASP A 215 -6.76 -2.79 15.19
N SER A 216 -7.92 -2.23 14.87
CA SER A 216 -8.04 -1.16 13.86
C SER A 216 -7.29 0.11 14.23
N GLU A 217 -7.23 0.45 15.52
CA GLU A 217 -6.51 1.64 16.00
C GLU A 217 -5.01 1.44 15.85
N THR A 218 -4.48 0.31 16.28
CA THR A 218 -3.07 -0.08 16.12
C THR A 218 -2.67 -0.11 14.64
N LEU A 219 -3.51 -0.71 13.78
CA LEU A 219 -3.27 -0.75 12.34
C LEU A 219 -3.19 0.65 11.73
N ASN A 220 -4.08 1.55 12.12
CA ASN A 220 -4.06 2.93 11.63
C ASN A 220 -2.77 3.64 12.05
N GLN A 221 -2.50 3.68 13.35
CA GLN A 221 -1.35 4.40 13.92
C GLN A 221 -0.02 3.90 13.35
N GLU A 222 0.15 2.58 13.32
CA GLU A 222 1.42 2.00 12.93
C GLU A 222 1.65 1.92 11.41
N TRP A 223 0.60 1.78 10.60
CA TRP A 223 0.76 1.49 9.17
C TRP A 223 0.38 2.64 8.24
N LEU A 224 -0.53 3.54 8.65
CA LEU A 224 -1.08 4.58 7.78
C LEU A 224 -0.90 6.00 8.30
N SER A 225 -1.02 6.20 9.62
CA SER A 225 -1.01 7.52 10.25
C SER A 225 0.27 8.32 9.94
N GLU A 226 0.16 9.62 10.04
CA GLU A 226 1.24 10.57 9.79
C GLU A 226 2.10 10.85 11.04
N GLU A 227 1.64 10.34 12.19
CA GLU A 227 2.29 10.47 13.48
C GLU A 227 3.36 9.41 13.71
#